data_41fbafbd3782b704aa8531baea9c4be3
#
_entry.id   41fbafbd3782b704aa8531baea9c4be3
#
_cell.length_a   1.000
_cell.length_b   1.000
_cell.length_c   1.000
_cell.angle_alpha   90.00
_cell.angle_beta   90.00
_cell.angle_gamma   90.00
#
_symmetry.space_group_name_H-M   'P 1'
#
loop_
_entity.id
_entity.type
_entity.pdbx_description
1 polymer ?
#
loop_
_entity_poly.entity_id
_entity_poly.type
_entity_poly.pdbx_seq_one_letter_code
_entity_poly.pdbx_strand_id
1 'polypeptide(L)'
;MLPISDPSTAGAAAPDPASAPRPESLRELFIVFTLLALRGFGGVLPWAQRVLVEERGWLSREQFTEYLAFGQLLPGPNICNLAIMVGDRWFGWRGSLAALGGMLGMPMVVVLGLALLYGQVADDPVVRRALGGMGAVAGGMIMATALKLAIAQRKRWRWLIFGVLAFAGVGLLHLKLLWVVAGLAPIATLMAWLALRASNGQTRDRQP
;
A
#
# COMPACT_ATOMS: atom_id res chain seq x y z
N MET A 1 -55.80 9.79 13.70
CA MET A 1 -55.82 8.65 12.80
C MET A 1 -54.47 8.68 12.04
N LEU A 2 -53.48 7.99 12.57
CA LEU A 2 -52.13 7.92 12.02
C LEU A 2 -52.05 6.74 11.04
N PRO A 3 -51.40 6.89 9.85
CA PRO A 3 -51.32 5.79 8.90
C PRO A 3 -50.36 4.72 9.43
N ILE A 4 -50.85 3.51 9.43
CA ILE A 4 -50.11 2.28 9.78
C ILE A 4 -49.04 2.11 8.70
N SER A 5 -47.77 2.16 9.09
CA SER A 5 -46.62 1.87 8.23
C SER A 5 -46.64 0.38 7.84
N ASP A 6 -46.73 0.13 6.54
CA ASP A 6 -46.74 -1.18 5.92
C ASP A 6 -45.39 -1.91 6.18
N PRO A 7 -45.38 -3.12 6.79
CA PRO A 7 -44.15 -3.85 7.08
C PRO A 7 -43.52 -4.54 5.85
N SER A 8 -44.00 -4.27 4.63
CA SER A 8 -43.55 -4.97 3.43
C SER A 8 -42.27 -4.39 2.76
N THR A 9 -41.73 -3.26 3.27
CA THR A 9 -40.51 -2.65 2.70
C THR A 9 -39.19 -3.01 3.42
N ALA A 10 -39.25 -3.91 4.39
CA ALA A 10 -38.08 -4.34 5.19
C ALA A 10 -37.35 -5.58 4.63
N GLY A 11 -37.50 -5.88 3.35
CA GLY A 11 -36.92 -7.06 2.71
C GLY A 11 -36.02 -6.72 1.51
N ALA A 12 -35.17 -5.71 1.59
CA ALA A 12 -34.02 -5.67 0.68
C ALA A 12 -33.08 -6.81 1.08
N ALA A 13 -33.30 -7.99 0.47
CA ALA A 13 -32.41 -9.13 0.62
C ALA A 13 -30.98 -8.66 0.35
N ALA A 14 -30.07 -8.93 1.28
CA ALA A 14 -28.65 -8.73 1.05
C ALA A 14 -28.30 -9.39 -0.30
N PRO A 15 -27.57 -8.72 -1.20
CA PRO A 15 -27.27 -9.28 -2.51
C PRO A 15 -26.61 -10.63 -2.30
N ASP A 16 -27.15 -11.65 -2.96
CA ASP A 16 -26.69 -13.02 -2.91
C ASP A 16 -25.18 -13.03 -3.21
N PRO A 17 -24.33 -13.53 -2.31
CA PRO A 17 -22.88 -13.60 -2.52
C PRO A 17 -22.50 -14.39 -3.78
N ALA A 18 -23.41 -15.20 -4.33
CA ALA A 18 -23.25 -15.91 -5.59
C ALA A 18 -23.41 -15.01 -6.83
N SER A 19 -24.01 -13.83 -6.70
CA SER A 19 -24.23 -12.87 -7.80
C SER A 19 -23.13 -11.79 -7.91
N ALA A 20 -22.16 -11.78 -7.01
CA ALA A 20 -21.06 -10.82 -7.08
C ALA A 20 -20.20 -11.07 -8.33
N PRO A 21 -19.84 -10.02 -9.09
CA PRO A 21 -18.93 -10.15 -10.23
C PRO A 21 -17.64 -10.87 -9.83
N ARG A 22 -17.21 -11.80 -10.66
CA ARG A 22 -15.99 -12.58 -10.45
C ARG A 22 -15.15 -12.62 -11.72
N PRO A 23 -13.83 -12.81 -11.63
CA PRO A 23 -13.01 -13.03 -12.82
C PRO A 23 -13.48 -14.26 -13.57
N GLU A 24 -13.66 -14.16 -14.89
CA GLU A 24 -14.12 -15.27 -15.73
C GLU A 24 -12.99 -16.26 -16.02
N SER A 25 -11.73 -15.82 -16.00
CA SER A 25 -10.59 -16.63 -16.35
C SER A 25 -9.29 -16.17 -15.68
N LEU A 26 -8.30 -17.08 -15.63
CA LEU A 26 -6.92 -16.78 -15.24
C LEU A 26 -6.30 -15.68 -16.12
N ARG A 27 -6.64 -15.67 -17.42
CA ARG A 27 -6.17 -14.67 -18.36
C ARG A 27 -6.70 -13.26 -18.01
N GLU A 28 -7.97 -13.15 -17.67
CA GLU A 28 -8.57 -11.89 -17.24
C GLU A 28 -7.87 -11.37 -15.98
N LEU A 29 -7.67 -12.25 -15.00
CA LEU A 29 -6.96 -11.93 -13.77
C LEU A 29 -5.54 -11.40 -14.07
N PHE A 30 -4.78 -12.10 -14.90
CA PHE A 30 -3.44 -11.68 -15.34
C PHE A 30 -3.47 -10.30 -15.99
N ILE A 31 -4.39 -10.06 -16.94
CA ILE A 31 -4.49 -8.79 -17.68
C ILE A 31 -4.86 -7.64 -16.73
N VAL A 32 -5.84 -7.84 -15.85
CA VAL A 32 -6.26 -6.79 -14.90
C VAL A 32 -5.12 -6.40 -13.98
N PHE A 33 -4.39 -7.36 -13.41
CA PHE A 33 -3.24 -7.07 -12.56
C PHE A 33 -2.06 -6.48 -13.34
N THR A 34 -1.86 -6.85 -14.60
CA THR A 34 -0.88 -6.21 -15.49
C THR A 34 -1.20 -4.74 -15.72
N LEU A 35 -2.46 -4.42 -16.07
CA LEU A 35 -2.89 -3.04 -16.26
C LEU A 35 -2.81 -2.23 -14.98
N LEU A 36 -3.10 -2.86 -13.85
CA LEU A 36 -2.99 -2.26 -12.52
C LEU A 36 -1.53 -1.88 -12.21
N ALA A 37 -0.59 -2.77 -12.49
CA ALA A 37 0.83 -2.53 -12.30
C ALA A 37 1.35 -1.39 -13.21
N LEU A 38 0.92 -1.34 -14.47
CA LEU A 38 1.34 -0.32 -15.43
C LEU A 38 0.73 1.06 -15.16
N ARG A 39 -0.48 1.12 -14.59
CA ARG A 39 -1.18 2.37 -14.26
C ARG A 39 -0.91 2.89 -12.86
N GLY A 40 -0.22 2.12 -12.03
CA GLY A 40 0.03 2.43 -10.62
C GLY A 40 0.96 3.61 -10.32
N PHE A 41 1.26 4.46 -11.30
CA PHE A 41 2.04 5.67 -11.08
C PHE A 41 1.34 6.61 -10.10
N GLY A 42 2.06 7.01 -9.04
CA GLY A 42 1.51 7.83 -7.95
C GLY A 42 0.84 7.04 -6.81
N GLY A 43 0.78 5.73 -6.91
CA GLY A 43 0.27 4.83 -5.86
C GLY A 43 -0.63 3.74 -6.42
N VAL A 44 -0.20 2.50 -6.28
CA VAL A 44 -0.94 1.33 -6.83
C VAL A 44 -2.23 1.05 -6.04
N LEU A 45 -2.26 1.36 -4.74
CA LEU A 45 -3.41 1.06 -3.87
C LEU A 45 -4.70 1.78 -4.29
N PRO A 46 -4.72 3.10 -4.56
CA PRO A 46 -5.93 3.77 -5.04
C PRO A 46 -6.45 3.19 -6.37
N TRP A 47 -5.54 2.82 -7.27
CA TRP A 47 -5.89 2.15 -8.52
C TRP A 47 -6.44 0.75 -8.30
N ALA A 48 -5.85 -0.03 -7.37
CA ALA A 48 -6.36 -1.35 -7.01
C ALA A 48 -7.78 -1.27 -6.45
N GLN A 49 -8.05 -0.33 -5.55
CA GLN A 49 -9.38 -0.10 -5.01
C GLN A 49 -10.36 0.26 -6.13
N ARG A 50 -10.01 1.21 -6.99
CA ARG A 50 -10.86 1.63 -8.10
C ARG A 50 -11.18 0.45 -9.04
N VAL A 51 -10.17 -0.28 -9.48
CA VAL A 51 -10.36 -1.38 -10.42
C VAL A 51 -11.10 -2.55 -9.80
N LEU A 52 -10.69 -3.02 -8.61
CA LEU A 52 -11.25 -4.24 -8.01
C LEU A 52 -12.62 -4.01 -7.38
N VAL A 53 -12.90 -2.80 -6.88
CA VAL A 53 -14.15 -2.48 -6.19
C VAL A 53 -15.11 -1.73 -7.09
N GLU A 54 -14.66 -0.66 -7.79
CA GLU A 54 -15.55 0.25 -8.50
C GLU A 54 -15.79 -0.18 -9.96
N GLU A 55 -14.74 -0.57 -10.69
CA GLU A 55 -14.85 -0.91 -12.12
C GLU A 55 -15.25 -2.37 -12.35
N ARG A 56 -14.66 -3.32 -11.61
CA ARG A 56 -14.92 -4.75 -11.75
C ARG A 56 -15.90 -5.31 -10.74
N GLY A 57 -16.06 -4.67 -9.59
CA GLY A 57 -16.94 -5.14 -8.52
C GLY A 57 -16.55 -6.52 -7.97
N TRP A 58 -15.29 -6.95 -8.15
CA TRP A 58 -14.80 -8.25 -7.66
C TRP A 58 -14.74 -8.33 -6.15
N LEU A 59 -14.54 -7.18 -5.51
CA LEU A 59 -14.52 -7.05 -4.05
C LEU A 59 -15.48 -5.96 -3.60
N SER A 60 -16.12 -6.17 -2.45
CA SER A 60 -16.75 -5.06 -1.74
C SER A 60 -15.67 -4.14 -1.14
N ARG A 61 -16.06 -2.93 -0.73
CA ARG A 61 -15.13 -1.99 -0.08
C ARG A 61 -14.60 -2.55 1.24
N GLU A 62 -15.44 -3.27 1.97
CA GLU A 62 -15.11 -3.94 3.23
C GLU A 62 -14.10 -5.07 2.98
N GLN A 63 -14.36 -5.93 1.99
CA GLN A 63 -13.46 -7.03 1.61
C GLN A 63 -12.10 -6.51 1.14
N PHE A 64 -12.07 -5.42 0.37
CA PHE A 64 -10.81 -4.80 -0.05
C PHE A 64 -10.00 -4.32 1.15
N THR A 65 -10.66 -3.67 2.13
CA THR A 65 -10.00 -3.18 3.35
C THR A 65 -9.47 -4.34 4.19
N GLU A 66 -10.23 -5.41 4.32
CA GLU A 66 -9.82 -6.63 5.01
C GLU A 66 -8.59 -7.27 4.37
N TYR A 67 -8.60 -7.47 3.05
CA TYR A 67 -7.46 -8.02 2.31
C TYR A 67 -6.23 -7.12 2.41
N LEU A 68 -6.43 -5.80 2.38
CA LEU A 68 -5.33 -4.87 2.57
C LEU A 68 -4.73 -4.98 3.98
N ALA A 69 -5.56 -5.11 5.01
CA ALA A 69 -5.10 -5.30 6.39
C ALA A 69 -4.30 -6.60 6.56
N PHE A 70 -4.79 -7.72 6.02
CA PHE A 70 -4.05 -8.98 6.01
C PHE A 70 -2.75 -8.87 5.20
N GLY A 71 -2.79 -8.23 4.03
CA GLY A 71 -1.61 -8.01 3.21
C GLY A 71 -0.50 -7.23 3.91
N GLN A 72 -0.86 -6.34 4.85
CA GLN A 72 0.10 -5.57 5.65
C GLN A 72 0.77 -6.39 6.76
N LEU A 73 0.17 -7.50 7.18
CA LEU A 73 0.76 -8.41 8.18
C LEU A 73 1.79 -9.36 7.55
N LEU A 74 1.68 -9.61 6.25
CA LEU A 74 2.59 -10.49 5.53
C LEU A 74 3.85 -9.72 5.09
N PRO A 75 5.04 -10.34 5.19
CA PRO A 75 6.26 -9.72 4.67
C PRO A 75 6.21 -9.61 3.15
N GLY A 76 6.58 -8.45 2.61
CA GLY A 76 6.59 -8.20 1.17
C GLY A 76 5.76 -6.98 0.74
N PRO A 77 5.71 -6.68 -0.56
CA PRO A 77 4.92 -5.58 -1.08
C PRO A 77 3.42 -5.85 -0.87
N ASN A 78 2.73 -4.96 -0.15
CA ASN A 78 1.31 -5.12 0.21
C ASN A 78 0.41 -5.42 -1.00
N ILE A 79 0.72 -4.81 -2.14
CA ILE A 79 -0.07 -5.01 -3.35
C ILE A 79 0.13 -6.40 -3.98
N CYS A 80 1.33 -6.98 -3.84
CA CYS A 80 1.59 -8.35 -4.28
C CYS A 80 0.85 -9.35 -3.37
N ASN A 81 0.84 -9.09 -2.05
CA ASN A 81 0.08 -9.90 -1.10
C ASN A 81 -1.42 -9.85 -1.42
N LEU A 82 -1.94 -8.66 -1.71
CA LEU A 82 -3.33 -8.48 -2.15
C LEU A 82 -3.60 -9.24 -3.45
N ALA A 83 -2.71 -9.17 -4.45
CA ALA A 83 -2.86 -9.89 -5.71
C ALA A 83 -2.91 -11.42 -5.52
N ILE A 84 -2.05 -11.95 -4.64
CA ILE A 84 -2.03 -13.37 -4.28
C ILE A 84 -3.37 -13.77 -3.65
N MET A 85 -3.86 -13.02 -2.66
CA MET A 85 -5.11 -13.33 -1.96
C MET A 85 -6.33 -13.22 -2.88
N VAL A 86 -6.38 -12.23 -3.76
CA VAL A 86 -7.43 -12.08 -4.76
C VAL A 86 -7.40 -13.22 -5.75
N GLY A 87 -6.23 -13.62 -6.22
CA GLY A 87 -6.06 -14.75 -7.13
C GLY A 87 -6.47 -16.08 -6.50
N ASP A 88 -6.07 -16.30 -5.24
CA ASP A 88 -6.36 -17.53 -4.49
C ASP A 88 -7.87 -17.74 -4.30
N ARG A 89 -8.60 -16.66 -4.03
CA ARG A 89 -10.04 -16.71 -3.77
C ARG A 89 -10.86 -17.42 -4.84
N TRP A 90 -10.51 -17.27 -6.13
CA TRP A 90 -11.31 -17.80 -7.24
C TRP A 90 -10.69 -18.98 -7.97
N PHE A 91 -9.36 -19.03 -8.05
CA PHE A 91 -8.65 -20.03 -8.83
C PHE A 91 -7.53 -20.74 -8.03
N GLY A 92 -7.52 -20.56 -6.69
CA GLY A 92 -6.48 -21.13 -5.83
C GLY A 92 -5.08 -20.70 -6.25
N TRP A 93 -4.07 -21.54 -6.04
CA TRP A 93 -2.66 -21.24 -6.33
C TRP A 93 -2.39 -20.80 -7.78
N ARG A 94 -3.19 -21.29 -8.74
CA ARG A 94 -3.10 -20.92 -10.16
C ARG A 94 -3.54 -19.45 -10.36
N GLY A 95 -4.57 -19.03 -9.65
CA GLY A 95 -5.02 -17.65 -9.63
C GLY A 95 -3.99 -16.72 -9.00
N SER A 96 -3.39 -17.14 -7.87
CA SER A 96 -2.31 -16.40 -7.22
C SER A 96 -1.12 -16.19 -8.14
N LEU A 97 -0.69 -17.24 -8.86
CA LEU A 97 0.40 -17.13 -9.83
C LEU A 97 0.04 -16.23 -11.02
N ALA A 98 -1.20 -16.31 -11.51
CA ALA A 98 -1.65 -15.47 -12.62
C ALA A 98 -1.70 -14.00 -12.21
N ALA A 99 -2.26 -13.68 -11.04
CA ALA A 99 -2.35 -12.32 -10.50
C ALA A 99 -0.95 -11.74 -10.22
N LEU A 100 -0.08 -12.50 -9.55
CA LEU A 100 1.29 -12.09 -9.24
C LEU A 100 2.12 -11.96 -10.52
N GLY A 101 1.98 -12.90 -11.46
CA GLY A 101 2.63 -12.86 -12.77
C GLY A 101 2.22 -11.62 -13.58
N GLY A 102 0.95 -11.26 -13.54
CA GLY A 102 0.46 -10.01 -14.14
C GLY A 102 1.05 -8.77 -13.48
N MET A 103 1.10 -8.76 -12.14
CA MET A 103 1.60 -7.64 -11.37
C MET A 103 3.11 -7.39 -11.56
N LEU A 104 3.90 -8.45 -11.67
CA LEU A 104 5.37 -8.35 -11.75
C LEU A 104 5.90 -8.54 -13.18
N GLY A 105 5.25 -9.38 -14.00
CA GLY A 105 5.79 -9.81 -15.28
C GLY A 105 6.00 -8.68 -16.26
N MET A 106 4.96 -7.91 -16.53
CA MET A 106 5.06 -6.82 -17.51
C MET A 106 5.99 -5.68 -17.07
N PRO A 107 5.93 -5.18 -15.84
CA PRO A 107 6.92 -4.22 -15.34
C PRO A 107 8.35 -4.75 -15.42
N MET A 108 8.56 -6.03 -15.13
CA MET A 108 9.89 -6.66 -15.26
C MET A 108 10.39 -6.66 -16.70
N VAL A 109 9.53 -7.02 -17.66
CA VAL A 109 9.88 -6.98 -19.09
C VAL A 109 10.23 -5.57 -19.53
N VAL A 110 9.46 -4.57 -19.10
CA VAL A 110 9.72 -3.15 -19.41
C VAL A 110 11.07 -2.71 -18.84
N VAL A 111 11.35 -3.03 -17.57
CA VAL A 111 12.61 -2.64 -16.92
C VAL A 111 13.81 -3.33 -17.58
N LEU A 112 13.71 -4.63 -17.88
CA LEU A 112 14.77 -5.37 -18.57
C LEU A 112 15.00 -4.83 -19.99
N GLY A 113 13.93 -4.53 -20.73
CA GLY A 113 14.01 -3.92 -22.04
C GLY A 113 14.71 -2.56 -22.00
N LEU A 114 14.33 -1.71 -21.04
CA LEU A 114 15.00 -0.43 -20.83
C LEU A 114 16.46 -0.58 -20.41
N ALA A 115 16.80 -1.57 -19.61
CA ALA A 115 18.17 -1.85 -19.19
C ALA A 115 19.05 -2.27 -20.39
N LEU A 116 18.50 -3.12 -21.26
CA LEU A 116 19.21 -3.52 -22.50
C LEU A 116 19.43 -2.33 -23.44
N LEU A 117 18.41 -1.49 -23.63
CA LEU A 117 18.54 -0.26 -24.44
C LEU A 117 19.55 0.70 -23.82
N TYR A 118 19.52 0.87 -22.51
CA TYR A 118 20.47 1.72 -21.80
C TYR A 118 21.90 1.25 -21.98
N GLY A 119 22.16 -0.07 -21.99
CA GLY A 119 23.51 -0.61 -22.22
C GLY A 119 24.13 -0.19 -23.57
N GLN A 120 23.30 0.15 -24.56
CA GLN A 120 23.76 0.60 -25.89
C GLN A 120 24.03 2.10 -25.95
N VAL A 121 23.44 2.91 -25.08
CA VAL A 121 23.50 4.39 -25.12
C VAL A 121 24.03 4.97 -23.79
N ALA A 122 24.60 4.15 -22.92
CA ALA A 122 25.07 4.56 -21.60
C ALA A 122 26.18 5.63 -21.66
N ASP A 123 26.99 5.65 -22.72
CA ASP A 123 28.09 6.60 -22.89
C ASP A 123 27.65 7.95 -23.52
N ASP A 124 26.41 8.04 -23.99
CA ASP A 124 25.88 9.29 -24.56
C ASP A 124 25.69 10.34 -23.43
N PRO A 125 26.33 11.52 -23.56
CA PRO A 125 26.24 12.59 -22.56
C PRO A 125 24.82 13.14 -22.39
N VAL A 126 23.97 13.06 -23.42
CA VAL A 126 22.55 13.50 -23.33
C VAL A 126 21.75 12.54 -22.50
N VAL A 127 21.92 11.23 -22.71
CA VAL A 127 21.25 10.17 -21.95
C VAL A 127 21.63 10.25 -20.48
N ARG A 128 22.92 10.42 -20.17
CA ARG A 128 23.38 10.55 -18.77
C ARG A 128 22.78 11.78 -18.08
N ARG A 129 22.70 12.91 -18.75
CA ARG A 129 22.06 14.14 -18.24
C ARG A 129 20.56 13.95 -18.03
N ALA A 130 19.87 13.31 -18.98
CA ALA A 130 18.45 13.03 -18.88
C ALA A 130 18.15 12.11 -17.67
N LEU A 131 18.91 11.03 -17.50
CA LEU A 131 18.77 10.14 -16.35
C LEU A 131 19.09 10.83 -15.01
N GLY A 132 20.11 11.70 -14.99
CA GLY A 132 20.39 12.53 -13.82
C GLY A 132 19.21 13.44 -13.46
N GLY A 133 18.58 14.06 -14.47
CA GLY A 133 17.37 14.86 -14.28
C GLY A 133 16.19 14.04 -13.75
N MET A 134 15.95 12.85 -14.31
CA MET A 134 14.90 11.94 -13.81
C MET A 134 15.17 11.49 -12.36
N GLY A 135 16.43 11.20 -12.03
CA GLY A 135 16.84 10.87 -10.66
C GLY A 135 16.58 12.03 -9.68
N ALA A 136 16.87 13.26 -10.09
CA ALA A 136 16.59 14.45 -9.27
C ALA A 136 15.08 14.63 -9.02
N VAL A 137 14.24 14.44 -10.04
CA VAL A 137 12.77 14.49 -9.90
C VAL A 137 12.29 13.39 -8.97
N ALA A 138 12.76 12.15 -9.13
CA ALA A 138 12.39 11.04 -8.25
C ALA A 138 12.79 11.31 -6.79
N GLY A 139 14.01 11.82 -6.57
CA GLY A 139 14.47 12.24 -5.23
C GLY A 139 13.60 13.35 -4.65
N GLY A 140 13.21 14.34 -5.46
CA GLY A 140 12.29 15.40 -5.07
C GLY A 140 10.91 14.88 -4.67
N MET A 141 10.37 13.90 -5.38
CA MET A 141 9.08 13.27 -5.02
C MET A 141 9.16 12.51 -3.70
N ILE A 142 10.25 11.78 -3.45
CA ILE A 142 10.49 11.10 -2.16
C ILE A 142 10.57 12.13 -1.04
N MET A 143 11.32 13.22 -1.24
CA MET A 143 11.45 14.30 -0.26
C MET A 143 10.10 14.97 0.01
N ALA A 144 9.30 15.26 -1.03
CA ALA A 144 7.96 15.82 -0.90
C ALA A 144 7.03 14.91 -0.09
N THR A 145 7.11 13.60 -0.33
CA THR A 145 6.34 12.60 0.43
C THR A 145 6.77 12.55 1.90
N ALA A 146 8.06 12.54 2.16
CA ALA A 146 8.61 12.59 3.53
C ALA A 146 8.16 13.87 4.27
N LEU A 147 8.22 15.02 3.60
CA LEU A 147 7.77 16.30 4.15
C LEU A 147 6.26 16.30 4.43
N LYS A 148 5.44 15.76 3.51
CA LYS A 148 3.99 15.61 3.70
C LYS A 148 3.66 14.75 4.91
N LEU A 149 4.37 13.65 5.10
CA LEU A 149 4.21 12.78 6.27
C LEU A 149 4.66 13.48 7.56
N ALA A 150 5.76 14.23 7.52
CA ALA A 150 6.25 15.00 8.66
C ALA A 150 5.24 16.09 9.07
N ILE A 151 4.65 16.82 8.11
CA ILE A 151 3.63 17.83 8.36
C ILE A 151 2.37 17.18 8.95
N ALA A 152 1.94 16.03 8.44
CA ALA A 152 0.79 15.29 8.99
C ALA A 152 0.99 14.89 10.46
N GLN A 153 2.23 14.61 10.87
CA GLN A 153 2.60 14.27 12.25
C GLN A 153 2.91 15.48 13.13
N ARG A 154 2.80 16.71 12.63
CA ARG A 154 3.16 17.94 13.34
C ARG A 154 2.50 18.08 14.74
N LYS A 155 1.29 17.53 14.91
CA LYS A 155 0.58 17.50 16.20
C LYS A 155 1.28 16.61 17.26
N ARG A 156 2.19 15.73 16.83
CA ARG A 156 2.96 14.83 17.68
C ARG A 156 4.47 15.06 17.49
N TRP A 157 4.89 16.28 17.64
CA TRP A 157 6.29 16.74 17.42
C TRP A 157 7.34 15.86 18.12
N ARG A 158 7.00 15.27 19.24
CA ARG A 158 7.88 14.31 19.96
C ARG A 158 8.29 13.13 19.08
N TRP A 159 7.45 12.68 18.15
CA TRP A 159 7.74 11.59 17.24
C TRP A 159 8.58 12.03 16.03
N LEU A 160 8.56 13.32 15.68
CA LEU A 160 9.42 13.88 14.64
C LEU A 160 10.89 13.77 15.01
N ILE A 161 11.23 13.81 16.30
CA ILE A 161 12.60 13.63 16.79
C ILE A 161 13.14 12.26 16.35
N PHE A 162 12.35 11.19 16.45
CA PHE A 162 12.76 9.86 15.99
C PHE A 162 12.97 9.82 14.48
N GLY A 163 12.12 10.53 13.71
CA GLY A 163 12.29 10.67 12.26
C GLY A 163 13.59 11.39 11.89
N VAL A 164 13.91 12.49 12.59
CA VAL A 164 15.16 13.25 12.39
C VAL A 164 16.37 12.41 12.78
N LEU A 165 16.31 11.69 13.91
CA LEU A 165 17.40 10.80 14.35
C LEU A 165 17.60 9.64 13.35
N ALA A 166 16.53 9.05 12.84
CA ALA A 166 16.62 8.01 11.82
C ALA A 166 17.24 8.56 10.52
N PHE A 167 16.82 9.74 10.09
CA PHE A 167 17.38 10.42 8.92
C PHE A 167 18.86 10.74 9.10
N ALA A 168 19.23 11.28 10.26
CA ALA A 168 20.64 11.55 10.58
C ALA A 168 21.49 10.26 10.63
N GLY A 169 20.96 9.21 11.24
CA GLY A 169 21.66 7.91 11.33
C GLY A 169 21.90 7.26 9.97
N VAL A 170 20.90 7.27 9.09
CA VAL A 170 21.02 6.65 7.76
C VAL A 170 21.64 7.61 6.75
N GLY A 171 21.22 8.88 6.73
CA GLY A 171 21.60 9.85 5.70
C GLY A 171 22.97 10.49 5.92
N LEU A 172 23.33 10.83 7.18
CA LEU A 172 24.60 11.49 7.50
C LEU A 172 25.67 10.50 7.96
N LEU A 173 25.31 9.55 8.85
CA LEU A 173 26.25 8.59 9.41
C LEU A 173 26.39 7.33 8.55
N HIS A 174 25.62 7.18 7.48
CA HIS A 174 25.63 6.04 6.55
C HIS A 174 25.48 4.68 7.24
N LEU A 175 24.82 4.66 8.42
CA LEU A 175 24.56 3.44 9.17
C LEU A 175 23.57 2.56 8.40
N LYS A 176 23.76 1.24 8.48
CA LYS A 176 22.79 0.29 7.90
C LYS A 176 21.44 0.51 8.60
N LEU A 177 20.38 0.65 7.81
CA LEU A 177 19.01 0.89 8.28
C LEU A 177 18.59 -0.07 9.40
N LEU A 178 19.04 -1.32 9.34
CA LEU A 178 18.76 -2.34 10.34
C LEU A 178 19.19 -1.93 11.74
N TRP A 179 20.41 -1.36 11.89
CA TRP A 179 20.95 -0.92 13.18
C TRP A 179 20.22 0.30 13.73
N VAL A 180 19.86 1.22 12.82
CA VAL A 180 19.09 2.42 13.21
C VAL A 180 17.71 2.03 13.71
N VAL A 181 17.03 1.12 13.00
CA VAL A 181 15.71 0.63 13.40
C VAL A 181 15.80 -0.19 14.70
N ALA A 182 16.78 -1.09 14.81
CA ALA A 182 16.99 -1.91 16.02
C ALA A 182 17.28 -1.06 17.28
N GLY A 183 17.93 0.09 17.10
CA GLY A 183 18.21 1.02 18.21
C GLY A 183 17.01 1.92 18.54
N LEU A 184 16.36 2.51 17.54
CA LEU A 184 15.27 3.47 17.76
C LEU A 184 13.92 2.80 18.10
N ALA A 185 13.62 1.63 17.54
CA ALA A 185 12.33 0.98 17.73
C ALA A 185 12.03 0.61 19.19
N PRO A 186 12.95 -0.03 19.96
CA PRO A 186 12.68 -0.33 21.37
C PRO A 186 12.51 0.93 22.21
N ILE A 187 13.30 1.99 21.94
CA ILE A 187 13.19 3.26 22.67
C ILE A 187 11.84 3.92 22.38
N ALA A 188 11.44 3.98 21.10
CA ALA A 188 10.15 4.54 20.70
C ALA A 188 8.97 3.76 21.29
N THR A 189 9.06 2.41 21.31
CA THR A 189 8.03 1.54 21.87
C THR A 189 7.93 1.72 23.40
N LEU A 190 9.04 1.78 24.10
CA LEU A 190 9.07 2.04 25.53
C LEU A 190 8.48 3.40 25.89
N MET A 191 8.85 4.46 25.16
CA MET A 191 8.27 5.79 25.36
C MET A 191 6.75 5.82 25.07
N ALA A 192 6.29 5.13 24.02
CA ALA A 192 4.87 5.01 23.71
C ALA A 192 4.12 4.30 24.85
N TRP A 193 4.68 3.21 25.35
CA TRP A 193 4.09 2.44 26.46
C TRP A 193 4.03 3.25 27.77
N LEU A 194 5.08 3.97 28.12
CA LEU A 194 5.09 4.86 29.28
C LEU A 194 4.08 6.00 29.15
N ALA A 195 3.93 6.59 27.94
CA ALA A 195 2.94 7.62 27.68
C ALA A 195 1.48 7.12 27.81
N LEU A 196 1.21 5.88 27.35
CA LEU A 196 -0.09 5.25 27.50
C LEU A 196 -0.40 4.90 28.97
N ARG A 197 0.56 4.44 29.74
CA ARG A 197 0.39 4.20 31.18
C ARG A 197 0.06 5.48 31.94
N ALA A 198 0.74 6.59 31.63
CA ALA A 198 0.47 7.89 32.25
C ALA A 198 -0.95 8.41 31.91
N SER A 199 -1.44 8.17 30.69
CA SER A 199 -2.80 8.57 30.28
C SER A 199 -3.88 7.74 30.97
N ASN A 200 -3.69 6.42 31.13
CA ASN A 200 -4.68 5.55 31.79
C ASN A 200 -4.79 5.77 33.31
N GLY A 201 -3.75 6.33 33.96
CA GLY A 201 -3.79 6.70 35.38
C GLY A 201 -4.72 7.88 35.64
N GLN A 202 -4.79 8.85 34.73
CA GLN A 202 -5.62 10.08 34.90
C GLN A 202 -7.12 9.85 34.68
N THR A 203 -7.51 8.80 33.97
CA THR A 203 -8.93 8.46 33.76
C THR A 203 -9.52 7.71 34.95
N ARG A 204 -8.70 7.07 35.78
CA ARG A 204 -9.15 6.32 36.97
C ARG A 204 -9.48 7.22 38.15
N ASP A 205 -8.83 8.39 38.25
CA ASP A 205 -9.06 9.37 39.34
C ASP A 205 -10.21 10.35 39.09
N ARG A 206 -10.91 10.23 37.95
CA ARG A 206 -12.04 11.10 37.58
C ARG A 206 -13.41 10.41 37.61
N GLN A 207 -13.50 9.19 38.12
CA GLN A 207 -14.82 8.60 38.42
C GLN A 207 -15.15 8.86 39.89
N PRO A 208 -16.23 9.65 40.16
CA PRO A 208 -16.72 9.88 41.50
C PRO A 208 -17.31 8.61 42.13
#